data_460e6cf5b18b6fd2f8f6046ed7a8b423
#
_entry.id   460e6cf5b18b6fd2f8f6046ed7a8b423
#
_cell.length_a   1.000
_cell.length_b   1.000
_cell.length_c   1.000
_cell.angle_alpha   90.00
_cell.angle_beta   90.00
_cell.angle_gamma   90.00
#
_symmetry.space_group_name_H-M   'P 1'
#
loop_
_entity.id
_entity.type
_entity.pdbx_description
1 polymer ?
#
loop_
_entity_poly.entity_id
_entity_poly.type
_entity_poly.pdbx_seq_one_letter_code
_entity_poly.pdbx_strand_id
1 'polypeptide(L)'
;MSWLDQRPDDAMAGAFDAIAPEPVVTVDAAVFRDAMSRLGAAVHVITTAGKAGHSGFTATAVCSVSDAPPTLLVCLNRRSQTAPVLQQNGVFCVNTLAASETAIADRFAGRSGVARDDCFALGEWTALTTGCPVLASSVVAFDCRTIDIKAVASHNVIFGAVEAVRLGPPEAALVYHNRAYKQV
;
A
#
# COMPACT_ATOMS: atom_id res chain seq x y z
N MET A 1 -14.27 -25.57 1.51
CA MET A 1 -14.09 -25.34 2.95
C MET A 1 -13.64 -23.89 3.07
N SER A 2 -14.48 -23.03 3.63
CA SER A 2 -14.24 -21.58 3.64
C SER A 2 -13.15 -21.25 4.67
N TRP A 3 -12.18 -20.44 4.28
CA TRP A 3 -11.09 -19.92 5.11
C TRP A 3 -11.57 -19.15 6.36
N LEU A 4 -12.86 -18.76 6.39
CA LEU A 4 -13.50 -18.05 7.47
C LEU A 4 -13.86 -18.92 8.70
N ASP A 5 -13.71 -20.24 8.62
CA ASP A 5 -14.12 -21.16 9.72
C ASP A 5 -12.97 -21.58 10.65
N GLN A 6 -11.74 -21.10 10.41
CA GLN A 6 -10.61 -21.32 11.33
C GLN A 6 -10.26 -19.98 12.01
N ARG A 7 -11.07 -19.55 12.97
CA ARG A 7 -10.61 -18.56 13.97
C ARG A 7 -9.69 -19.28 14.93
N PRO A 8 -8.40 -18.90 15.02
CA PRO A 8 -7.57 -19.36 16.15
C PRO A 8 -8.18 -18.76 17.41
N ASP A 9 -8.17 -19.55 18.46
CA ASP A 9 -8.72 -19.34 19.79
C ASP A 9 -8.79 -17.86 20.23
N ASP A 10 -10.00 -17.43 20.63
CA ASP A 10 -10.31 -16.15 21.25
C ASP A 10 -9.51 -15.85 22.55
N ALA A 11 -8.68 -16.77 23.00
CA ALA A 11 -7.87 -16.66 24.22
C ALA A 11 -6.73 -15.62 24.13
N MET A 12 -6.27 -15.24 22.93
CA MET A 12 -5.21 -14.24 22.76
C MET A 12 -5.74 -12.85 22.39
N ALA A 13 -6.98 -12.72 22.00
CA ALA A 13 -7.60 -11.44 21.62
C ALA A 13 -7.78 -10.50 22.83
N GLY A 14 -7.95 -11.03 24.06
CA GLY A 14 -8.21 -10.25 25.27
C GLY A 14 -6.96 -9.61 25.92
N ALA A 15 -5.76 -9.99 25.53
CA ALA A 15 -4.54 -9.53 26.22
C ALA A 15 -4.08 -8.13 25.78
N PHE A 16 -4.50 -7.63 24.62
CA PHE A 16 -4.10 -6.32 24.09
C PHE A 16 -5.13 -5.22 24.29
N ASP A 17 -6.40 -5.56 24.63
CA ASP A 17 -7.49 -4.59 24.85
C ASP A 17 -7.46 -3.90 26.23
N ALA A 18 -6.57 -4.30 27.12
CA ALA A 18 -6.60 -3.86 28.52
C ALA A 18 -5.69 -2.65 28.85
N ILE A 19 -4.97 -2.09 27.90
CA ILE A 19 -4.16 -0.89 28.12
C ILE A 19 -4.99 0.32 27.66
N ALA A 20 -5.76 0.91 28.59
CA ALA A 20 -6.27 2.27 28.39
C ALA A 20 -5.06 3.17 28.18
N PRO A 21 -4.90 3.82 27.02
CA PRO A 21 -3.72 4.63 26.77
C PRO A 21 -3.72 5.82 27.71
N GLU A 22 -2.77 5.88 28.63
CA GLU A 22 -2.42 7.15 29.28
C GLU A 22 -2.12 8.20 28.18
N PRO A 23 -2.33 9.49 28.45
CA PRO A 23 -2.05 10.54 27.46
C PRO A 23 -0.56 10.45 27.07
N VAL A 24 -0.32 9.93 25.87
CA VAL A 24 1.04 9.74 25.34
C VAL A 24 1.55 11.10 24.86
N VAL A 25 2.61 11.60 25.48
CA VAL A 25 3.34 12.77 24.96
C VAL A 25 4.10 12.35 23.71
N THR A 26 3.76 12.93 22.57
CA THR A 26 4.39 12.61 21.29
C THR A 26 5.41 13.70 20.90
N VAL A 27 6.38 13.33 20.06
CA VAL A 27 7.29 14.31 19.44
C VAL A 27 6.55 15.21 18.46
N ASP A 28 7.11 16.38 18.18
CA ASP A 28 6.57 17.28 17.15
C ASP A 28 6.53 16.59 15.78
N ALA A 29 5.46 16.89 15.01
CA ALA A 29 5.24 16.28 13.71
C ALA A 29 6.32 16.61 12.66
N ALA A 30 7.01 17.75 12.77
CA ALA A 30 8.10 18.10 11.86
C ALA A 30 9.34 17.27 12.19
N VAL A 31 9.66 17.11 13.48
CA VAL A 31 10.75 16.24 13.95
C VAL A 31 10.51 14.79 13.52
N PHE A 32 9.28 14.29 13.70
CA PHE A 32 8.91 12.94 13.25
C PHE A 32 9.09 12.76 11.74
N ARG A 33 8.60 13.71 10.92
CA ARG A 33 8.77 13.64 9.46
C ARG A 33 10.23 13.72 9.03
N ASP A 34 11.06 14.51 9.72
CA ASP A 34 12.49 14.56 9.43
C ASP A 34 13.17 13.24 9.73
N ALA A 35 12.89 12.64 10.89
CA ALA A 35 13.41 11.34 11.26
C ALA A 35 12.98 10.25 10.26
N MET A 36 11.69 10.19 9.91
CA MET A 36 11.17 9.24 8.93
C MET A 36 11.77 9.41 7.53
N SER A 37 12.15 10.63 7.15
CA SER A 37 12.79 10.86 5.85
C SER A 37 14.15 10.18 5.70
N ARG A 38 14.81 9.85 6.80
CA ARG A 38 16.12 9.16 6.84
C ARG A 38 16.01 7.65 6.67
N LEU A 39 14.83 7.11 6.74
CA LEU A 39 14.60 5.69 6.43
C LEU A 39 14.55 5.52 4.91
N GLY A 40 15.38 4.60 4.39
CA GLY A 40 15.24 4.13 3.01
C GLY A 40 14.04 3.19 2.91
N ALA A 41 13.10 3.51 2.03
CA ALA A 41 11.92 2.68 1.83
C ALA A 41 11.63 2.52 0.33
N ALA A 42 11.26 1.31 -0.09
CA ALA A 42 10.85 1.06 -1.46
C ALA A 42 9.63 1.91 -1.83
N VAL A 43 9.58 2.35 -3.07
CA VAL A 43 8.46 3.13 -3.60
C VAL A 43 7.49 2.19 -4.32
N HIS A 44 6.23 2.31 -3.97
CA HIS A 44 5.16 1.50 -4.55
C HIS A 44 4.07 2.39 -5.13
N VAL A 45 3.42 1.92 -6.19
CA VAL A 45 2.10 2.41 -6.59
C VAL A 45 1.07 1.37 -6.17
N ILE A 46 0.17 1.79 -5.30
CA ILE A 46 -0.97 0.98 -4.88
C ILE A 46 -2.11 1.31 -5.81
N THR A 47 -2.69 0.29 -6.44
CA THR A 47 -3.81 0.41 -7.37
C THR A 47 -5.01 -0.37 -6.86
N THR A 48 -6.20 0.06 -7.24
CA THR A 48 -7.45 -0.65 -6.99
C THR A 48 -8.37 -0.52 -8.18
N ALA A 49 -9.18 -1.54 -8.45
CA ALA A 49 -10.23 -1.53 -9.46
C ALA A 49 -11.44 -2.35 -9.00
N GLY A 50 -12.62 -1.99 -9.47
CA GLY A 50 -13.86 -2.68 -9.15
C GLY A 50 -15.08 -1.81 -9.41
N LYS A 51 -16.15 -2.07 -8.67
CA LYS A 51 -17.44 -1.38 -8.83
C LYS A 51 -17.39 0.14 -8.56
N ALA A 52 -16.41 0.60 -7.79
CA ALA A 52 -16.20 2.02 -7.52
C ALA A 52 -15.24 2.70 -8.52
N GLY A 53 -14.93 2.03 -9.64
CA GLY A 53 -13.95 2.49 -10.63
C GLY A 53 -12.53 2.06 -10.24
N HIS A 54 -11.55 2.66 -10.92
CA HIS A 54 -10.13 2.45 -10.62
C HIS A 54 -9.50 3.69 -9.98
N SER A 55 -8.52 3.48 -9.14
CA SER A 55 -7.78 4.55 -8.48
C SER A 55 -6.41 4.04 -8.05
N GLY A 56 -5.52 4.96 -7.64
CA GLY A 56 -4.21 4.59 -7.12
C GLY A 56 -3.54 5.72 -6.36
N PHE A 57 -2.46 5.39 -5.67
CA PHE A 57 -1.62 6.34 -4.94
C PHE A 57 -0.21 5.80 -4.77
N THR A 58 0.76 6.69 -4.63
CA THR A 58 2.14 6.34 -4.29
C THR A 58 2.30 6.19 -2.79
N ALA A 59 2.96 5.13 -2.36
CA ALA A 59 3.23 4.83 -0.97
C ALA A 59 4.64 4.26 -0.77
N THR A 60 5.19 4.52 0.41
CA THR A 60 6.37 3.83 0.95
C THR A 60 6.01 2.98 2.18
N ALA A 61 4.82 3.19 2.74
CA ALA A 61 4.34 2.48 3.92
C ALA A 61 3.67 1.16 3.53
N VAL A 62 4.48 0.20 3.16
CA VAL A 62 4.11 -1.20 2.86
C VAL A 62 4.97 -2.11 3.70
N CYS A 63 4.37 -3.13 4.31
CA CYS A 63 5.08 -4.08 5.15
C CYS A 63 4.49 -5.49 4.98
N SER A 64 5.37 -6.50 4.97
CA SER A 64 4.98 -7.90 5.14
C SER A 64 4.48 -8.12 6.57
N VAL A 65 3.40 -8.88 6.73
CA VAL A 65 2.77 -9.20 8.01
C VAL A 65 2.95 -10.68 8.35
N SER A 66 2.67 -11.57 7.40
CA SER A 66 2.71 -13.02 7.59
C SER A 66 3.00 -13.70 6.26
N ASP A 67 3.63 -14.86 6.31
CA ASP A 67 3.81 -15.78 5.19
C ASP A 67 2.83 -16.97 5.22
N ALA A 68 2.12 -17.15 6.34
CA ALA A 68 1.14 -18.22 6.53
C ALA A 68 -0.14 -17.74 7.23
N PRO A 69 -1.16 -17.29 6.50
CA PRO A 69 -1.23 -17.05 5.07
C PRO A 69 -0.44 -15.80 4.62
N PRO A 70 -0.01 -15.74 3.36
CA PRO A 70 0.68 -14.57 2.84
C PRO A 70 -0.15 -13.30 2.99
N THR A 71 0.34 -12.37 3.80
CA THR A 71 -0.38 -11.15 4.18
C THR A 71 0.59 -9.97 4.21
N LEU A 72 0.16 -8.85 3.68
CA LEU A 72 0.85 -7.58 3.78
C LEU A 72 -0.08 -6.47 4.26
N LEU A 73 0.49 -5.33 4.64
CA LEU A 73 -0.28 -4.12 4.93
C LEU A 73 0.20 -2.93 4.10
N VAL A 74 -0.71 -1.98 3.89
CA VAL A 74 -0.43 -0.67 3.34
C VAL A 74 -1.09 0.41 4.20
N CYS A 75 -0.46 1.60 4.29
CA CYS A 75 -1.05 2.74 4.99
C CYS A 75 -1.53 3.79 3.99
N LEU A 76 -2.79 4.21 4.11
CA LEU A 76 -3.42 5.21 3.25
C LEU A 76 -4.02 6.33 4.09
N ASN A 77 -3.68 7.58 3.77
CA ASN A 77 -4.29 8.74 4.44
C ASN A 77 -5.81 8.72 4.22
N ARG A 78 -6.57 8.84 5.31
CA ARG A 78 -8.05 8.82 5.31
C ARG A 78 -8.68 9.94 4.49
N ARG A 79 -7.94 11.06 4.28
CA ARG A 79 -8.38 12.19 3.44
C ARG A 79 -8.07 11.96 1.95
N SER A 80 -7.38 10.88 1.59
CA SER A 80 -7.14 10.55 0.18
C SER A 80 -8.46 10.22 -0.51
N GLN A 81 -8.65 10.75 -1.71
CA GLN A 81 -9.80 10.39 -2.54
C GLN A 81 -9.79 8.91 -2.97
N THR A 82 -8.64 8.25 -2.94
CA THR A 82 -8.52 6.80 -3.19
C THR A 82 -9.10 5.97 -2.04
N ALA A 83 -9.16 6.50 -0.80
CA ALA A 83 -9.59 5.72 0.36
C ALA A 83 -11.01 5.14 0.22
N PRO A 84 -12.06 5.92 -0.13
CA PRO A 84 -13.39 5.36 -0.32
C PRO A 84 -13.48 4.40 -1.52
N VAL A 85 -12.71 4.63 -2.59
CA VAL A 85 -12.69 3.76 -3.78
C VAL A 85 -12.12 2.38 -3.42
N LEU A 86 -10.95 2.36 -2.75
CA LEU A 86 -10.29 1.11 -2.34
C LEU A 86 -11.18 0.33 -1.35
N GLN A 87 -11.79 1.03 -0.38
CA GLN A 87 -12.67 0.39 0.59
C GLN A 87 -13.90 -0.25 -0.08
N GLN A 88 -14.50 0.40 -1.09
CA GLN A 88 -15.64 -0.15 -1.82
C GLN A 88 -15.26 -1.29 -2.76
N ASN A 89 -14.08 -1.25 -3.37
CA ASN A 89 -13.59 -2.31 -4.25
C ASN A 89 -13.17 -3.56 -3.47
N GLY A 90 -12.61 -3.40 -2.25
CA GLY A 90 -12.18 -4.50 -1.39
C GLY A 90 -10.97 -5.28 -1.91
N VAL A 91 -10.28 -4.75 -2.91
CA VAL A 91 -9.08 -5.33 -3.52
C VAL A 91 -8.07 -4.25 -3.87
N PHE A 92 -6.79 -4.61 -3.90
CA PHE A 92 -5.71 -3.70 -4.31
C PHE A 92 -4.49 -4.47 -4.81
N CYS A 93 -3.67 -3.81 -5.62
CA CYS A 93 -2.37 -4.34 -6.02
C CYS A 93 -1.26 -3.41 -5.55
N VAL A 94 -0.19 -3.97 -5.01
CA VAL A 94 1.05 -3.27 -4.63
C VAL A 94 2.06 -3.46 -5.75
N ASN A 95 2.32 -2.42 -6.54
CA ASN A 95 3.31 -2.41 -7.60
C ASN A 95 4.60 -1.77 -7.09
N THR A 96 5.64 -2.54 -6.82
CA THR A 96 6.96 -2.03 -6.43
C THR A 96 7.67 -1.50 -7.66
N LEU A 97 8.07 -0.23 -7.63
CA LEU A 97 8.58 0.46 -8.81
C LEU A 97 10.05 0.13 -9.10
N ALA A 98 10.36 -0.06 -10.38
CA ALA A 98 11.73 -0.04 -10.87
C ALA A 98 12.33 1.38 -10.75
N ALA A 99 13.66 1.47 -10.70
CA ALA A 99 14.37 2.75 -10.55
C ALA A 99 14.07 3.76 -11.66
N SER A 100 13.71 3.29 -12.85
CA SER A 100 13.33 4.11 -14.01
C SER A 100 11.96 4.78 -13.87
N GLU A 101 11.11 4.36 -12.92
CA GLU A 101 9.69 4.70 -12.85
C GLU A 101 9.36 5.93 -11.96
N THR A 102 10.28 6.89 -11.86
CA THR A 102 10.08 8.12 -11.07
C THR A 102 8.88 8.93 -11.56
N ALA A 103 8.64 8.97 -12.88
CA ALA A 103 7.50 9.68 -13.46
C ALA A 103 6.15 9.07 -13.04
N ILE A 104 6.06 7.75 -12.94
CA ILE A 104 4.88 7.03 -12.44
C ILE A 104 4.71 7.33 -10.94
N ALA A 105 5.79 7.26 -10.15
CA ALA A 105 5.75 7.60 -8.73
C ALA A 105 5.18 9.00 -8.49
N ASP A 106 5.67 10.01 -9.22
CA ASP A 106 5.22 11.41 -9.05
C ASP A 106 3.77 11.62 -9.51
N ARG A 107 3.35 10.91 -10.56
CA ARG A 107 1.98 10.97 -11.08
C ARG A 107 0.97 10.49 -10.03
N PHE A 108 1.19 9.34 -9.43
CA PHE A 108 0.32 8.78 -8.39
C PHE A 108 0.51 9.45 -7.01
N ALA A 109 1.59 10.20 -6.81
CA ALA A 109 1.77 11.08 -5.64
C ALA A 109 1.01 12.42 -5.76
N GLY A 110 0.39 12.70 -6.90
CA GLY A 110 -0.29 13.98 -7.18
C GLY A 110 0.68 15.15 -7.40
N ARG A 111 1.94 14.88 -7.72
CA ARG A 111 2.97 15.91 -7.95
C ARG A 111 3.01 16.40 -9.40
N SER A 112 2.43 15.65 -10.32
CA SER A 112 2.47 15.94 -11.77
C SER A 112 1.43 16.96 -12.23
N GLY A 113 0.46 17.35 -11.38
CA GLY A 113 -0.67 18.21 -11.78
C GLY A 113 -1.67 17.54 -12.73
N VAL A 114 -1.48 16.27 -13.05
CA VAL A 114 -2.37 15.48 -13.92
C VAL A 114 -3.64 15.09 -13.19
N ALA A 115 -4.78 15.13 -13.89
CA ALA A 115 -6.03 14.64 -13.32
C ALA A 115 -5.90 13.16 -12.93
N ARG A 116 -6.60 12.76 -11.86
CA ARG A 116 -6.48 11.40 -11.31
C ARG A 116 -6.88 10.32 -12.30
N ASP A 117 -7.90 10.57 -13.11
CA ASP A 117 -8.39 9.62 -14.12
C ASP A 117 -7.36 9.35 -15.21
N ASP A 118 -6.45 10.32 -15.44
CA ASP A 118 -5.38 10.22 -16.43
C ASP A 118 -4.10 9.55 -15.85
N CYS A 119 -4.06 9.23 -14.55
CA CYS A 119 -2.85 8.64 -13.96
C CYS A 119 -2.44 7.34 -14.65
N PHE A 120 -3.39 6.54 -15.09
CA PHE A 120 -3.16 5.27 -15.77
C PHE A 120 -2.80 5.41 -17.27
N ALA A 121 -2.82 6.61 -17.83
CA ALA A 121 -2.36 6.85 -19.21
C ALA A 121 -0.84 6.73 -19.37
N LEU A 122 -0.08 6.71 -18.27
CA LEU A 122 1.36 6.47 -18.27
C LEU A 122 1.65 5.04 -17.81
N GLY A 123 2.54 4.34 -18.54
CA GLY A 123 2.91 2.95 -18.29
C GLY A 123 1.98 1.95 -18.99
N GLU A 124 2.40 0.70 -18.98
CA GLU A 124 1.60 -0.42 -19.46
C GLU A 124 0.99 -1.16 -18.27
N TRP A 125 -0.32 -1.33 -18.31
CA TRP A 125 -1.06 -1.94 -17.21
C TRP A 125 -1.72 -3.24 -17.66
N THR A 126 -1.57 -4.26 -16.84
CA THR A 126 -2.20 -5.58 -16.96
C THR A 126 -3.07 -5.85 -15.74
N ALA A 127 -3.57 -7.06 -15.58
CA ALA A 127 -4.29 -7.49 -14.37
C ALA A 127 -3.89 -8.90 -13.99
N LEU A 128 -4.04 -9.23 -12.71
CA LEU A 128 -3.93 -10.58 -12.16
C LEU A 128 -5.32 -11.07 -11.67
N THR A 129 -5.35 -11.78 -10.56
CA THR A 129 -6.55 -12.46 -10.04
C THR A 129 -7.68 -11.50 -9.65
N THR A 130 -7.34 -10.38 -8.99
CA THR A 130 -8.36 -9.44 -8.46
C THR A 130 -8.88 -8.47 -9.52
N GLY A 131 -8.21 -8.35 -10.66
CA GLY A 131 -8.52 -7.37 -11.70
C GLY A 131 -7.97 -5.96 -11.43
N CYS A 132 -7.19 -5.78 -10.36
CA CYS A 132 -6.50 -4.51 -10.11
C CYS A 132 -5.43 -4.24 -11.17
N PRO A 133 -5.19 -2.96 -11.55
CA PRO A 133 -4.13 -2.61 -12.48
C PRO A 133 -2.74 -3.01 -11.93
N VAL A 134 -2.02 -3.80 -12.72
CA VAL A 134 -0.66 -4.26 -12.45
C VAL A 134 0.28 -3.60 -13.45
N LEU A 135 1.25 -2.84 -12.95
CA LEU A 135 2.24 -2.17 -13.80
C LEU A 135 3.21 -3.18 -14.40
N ALA A 136 3.30 -3.21 -15.74
CA ALA A 136 4.14 -4.19 -16.44
C ALA A 136 5.63 -4.07 -16.10
N SER A 137 6.13 -2.86 -15.85
CA SER A 137 7.53 -2.56 -15.49
C SER A 137 7.85 -2.69 -14.00
N SER A 138 6.89 -3.01 -13.11
CA SER A 138 7.18 -3.18 -11.69
C SER A 138 8.14 -4.35 -11.43
N VAL A 139 9.08 -4.20 -10.51
CA VAL A 139 10.02 -5.28 -10.13
C VAL A 139 9.32 -6.43 -9.44
N VAL A 140 8.23 -6.14 -8.73
CA VAL A 140 7.31 -7.12 -8.18
C VAL A 140 5.93 -6.49 -8.01
N ALA A 141 4.88 -7.28 -8.24
CA ALA A 141 3.50 -6.88 -7.94
C ALA A 141 2.83 -7.94 -7.05
N PHE A 142 2.13 -7.48 -6.00
CA PHE A 142 1.34 -8.30 -5.09
C PHE A 142 -0.12 -7.95 -5.27
N ASP A 143 -0.91 -8.88 -5.75
CA ASP A 143 -2.34 -8.73 -5.98
C ASP A 143 -3.10 -9.25 -4.77
N CYS A 144 -3.88 -8.37 -4.12
CA CYS A 144 -4.36 -8.56 -2.77
C CYS A 144 -5.87 -8.38 -2.63
N ARG A 145 -6.47 -9.21 -1.79
CA ARG A 145 -7.81 -8.99 -1.25
C ARG A 145 -7.74 -8.38 0.13
N THR A 146 -8.47 -7.29 0.34
CA THR A 146 -8.56 -6.64 1.66
C THR A 146 -9.24 -7.58 2.65
N ILE A 147 -8.59 -7.85 3.78
CA ILE A 147 -9.12 -8.70 4.85
C ILE A 147 -9.49 -7.91 6.10
N ASP A 148 -8.84 -6.75 6.34
CA ASP A 148 -9.16 -5.87 7.46
C ASP A 148 -8.72 -4.43 7.15
N ILE A 149 -9.38 -3.45 7.76
CA ILE A 149 -9.01 -2.02 7.69
C ILE A 149 -9.15 -1.43 9.09
N LYS A 150 -8.02 -0.98 9.65
CA LYS A 150 -7.98 -0.29 10.94
C LYS A 150 -7.71 1.19 10.77
N ALA A 151 -8.60 2.02 11.31
CA ALA A 151 -8.36 3.46 11.35
C ALA A 151 -7.40 3.78 12.51
N VAL A 152 -6.23 4.32 12.18
CA VAL A 152 -5.21 4.74 13.15
C VAL A 152 -4.86 6.19 12.89
N ALA A 153 -5.21 7.08 13.81
CA ALA A 153 -5.01 8.53 13.69
C ALA A 153 -5.48 9.08 12.31
N SER A 154 -4.58 9.59 11.49
CA SER A 154 -4.88 10.16 10.17
C SER A 154 -4.91 9.15 9.02
N HIS A 155 -4.59 7.88 9.27
CA HIS A 155 -4.44 6.85 8.25
C HIS A 155 -5.36 5.65 8.48
N ASN A 156 -5.67 4.96 7.41
CA ASN A 156 -6.15 3.58 7.41
C ASN A 156 -4.94 2.66 7.24
N VAL A 157 -4.81 1.66 8.11
CA VAL A 157 -3.93 0.51 7.94
C VAL A 157 -4.77 -0.59 7.31
N ILE A 158 -4.44 -0.96 6.09
CA ILE A 158 -5.21 -1.87 5.25
C ILE A 158 -4.42 -3.18 5.16
N PHE A 159 -5.00 -4.27 5.63
CA PHE A 159 -4.41 -5.61 5.54
C PHE A 159 -4.94 -6.32 4.30
N GLY A 160 -4.05 -6.94 3.54
CA GLY A 160 -4.39 -7.68 2.33
C GLY A 160 -3.81 -9.09 2.34
N ALA A 161 -4.68 -10.08 2.13
CA ALA A 161 -4.25 -11.43 1.76
C ALA A 161 -3.74 -11.41 0.32
N VAL A 162 -2.55 -11.92 0.09
CA VAL A 162 -1.93 -11.98 -1.24
C VAL A 162 -2.51 -13.15 -2.01
N GLU A 163 -3.28 -12.88 -3.08
CA GLU A 163 -3.91 -13.90 -3.94
C GLU A 163 -3.02 -14.27 -5.13
N ALA A 164 -2.20 -13.34 -5.63
CA ALA A 164 -1.25 -13.60 -6.70
C ALA A 164 -0.01 -12.70 -6.59
N VAL A 165 1.09 -13.16 -7.14
CA VAL A 165 2.36 -12.40 -7.23
C VAL A 165 2.86 -12.47 -8.67
N ARG A 166 3.30 -11.33 -9.20
CA ARG A 166 4.08 -11.27 -10.42
C ARG A 166 5.49 -10.78 -10.10
N LEU A 167 6.47 -11.59 -10.42
CA LEU A 167 7.87 -11.18 -10.43
C LEU A 167 8.17 -10.48 -11.77
N GLY A 168 8.66 -9.27 -11.70
CA GLY A 168 9.13 -8.51 -12.85
C GLY A 168 10.58 -8.84 -13.22
N PRO A 169 11.18 -8.09 -14.16
CA PRO A 169 12.59 -8.22 -14.48
C PRO A 169 13.45 -7.89 -13.25
N PRO A 170 14.65 -8.50 -13.13
CA PRO A 170 15.58 -8.21 -12.03
C PRO A 170 16.28 -6.87 -12.27
N GLU A 171 15.57 -5.78 -12.04
CA GLU A 171 16.05 -4.42 -12.16
C GLU A 171 16.25 -3.77 -10.79
N ALA A 172 17.03 -2.68 -10.74
CA ALA A 172 17.17 -1.85 -9.56
C ALA A 172 15.79 -1.31 -9.12
N ALA A 173 15.53 -1.34 -7.83
CA ALA A 173 14.29 -0.81 -7.27
C ALA A 173 14.38 0.69 -6.99
N LEU A 174 13.24 1.40 -7.09
CA LEU A 174 13.12 2.78 -6.68
C LEU A 174 12.95 2.87 -5.16
N VAL A 175 13.81 3.64 -4.51
CA VAL A 175 13.80 3.89 -3.06
C VAL A 175 13.60 5.38 -2.79
N TYR A 176 12.83 5.71 -1.76
CA TYR A 176 12.71 7.07 -1.24
C TYR A 176 13.53 7.21 0.03
N HIS A 177 14.50 8.14 0.03
CA HIS A 177 15.39 8.42 1.15
C HIS A 177 15.81 9.88 1.14
N ASN A 178 15.83 10.53 2.31
CA ASN A 178 16.15 11.95 2.45
C ASN A 178 15.35 12.84 1.48
N ARG A 179 14.04 12.57 1.36
CA ARG A 179 13.10 13.31 0.51
C ARG A 179 13.45 13.30 -0.98
N ALA A 180 14.23 12.33 -1.42
CA ALA A 180 14.61 12.15 -2.82
C ALA A 180 14.46 10.68 -3.24
N TYR A 181 14.19 10.47 -4.52
CA TYR A 181 14.27 9.15 -5.12
C TYR A 181 15.73 8.74 -5.31
N LYS A 182 15.97 7.46 -5.08
CA LYS A 182 17.25 6.79 -5.29
C LYS A 182 17.00 5.40 -5.86
N GLN A 183 18.03 4.77 -6.35
CA GLN A 183 18.00 3.40 -6.85
C GLN A 183 18.92 2.50 -6.01
N VAL A 184 18.53 1.25 -5.86
CA VAL A 184 19.27 0.19 -5.15
C VAL A 184 19.20 -1.11 -5.94
#